data_e5bee5b9454059a7d03a0018ad6a167f
#
_entry.id   e5bee5b9454059a7d03a0018ad6a167f
#
_cell.length_a   1.000
_cell.length_b   1.000
_cell.length_c   1.000
_cell.angle_alpha   90.00
_cell.angle_beta   90.00
_cell.angle_gamma   90.00
#
_symmetry.space_group_name_H-M   'P 1'
#
loop_
_entity.id
_entity.type
_entity.pdbx_description
1 polymer ?
#
loop_
_entity_poly.entity_id
_entity_poly.type
_entity_poly.pdbx_seq_one_letter_code
_entity_poly.pdbx_strand_id
1 'polypeptide(L)'
;FKNGETMCATVLSTLRFYDAIPENLRKAFELLKRFVSRVDEADRFDEYHLLPIATEIFGTNSFPLHTEYIALPKRRNSRILVTARRMAFESYYSFVLTDFFEGLHHGHYPRRCEVCKQYFLMQSARRQKYCTYGTAPELYHGEKISCRRYAIIQGKAERAKDNPLKAAYDRRCSAIRSEKSRGTISAEFAQAAQEMAKRRLEQAEEDDAYAKTSYYADLQRAKLYADTDKRMK
;
A
#
# COMPACT_ATOMS: atom_id res chain seq x y z
N PHE A 1 22.41 50.61 20.56
CA PHE A 1 22.70 49.51 21.50
C PHE A 1 21.53 48.51 21.63
N LYS A 2 20.26 48.93 21.86
CA LYS A 2 19.09 48.03 22.00
C LYS A 2 18.87 47.09 20.80
N ASN A 3 19.10 47.57 19.58
CA ASN A 3 18.92 46.71 18.37
C ASN A 3 19.99 45.60 18.27
N GLY A 4 21.21 45.84 18.74
CA GLY A 4 22.26 44.83 18.75
C GLY A 4 22.02 43.70 19.74
N GLU A 5 21.56 44.03 20.95
CA GLU A 5 21.22 43.03 21.98
C GLU A 5 20.06 42.14 21.53
N THR A 6 19.01 42.74 20.92
CA THR A 6 17.86 41.99 20.37
C THR A 6 18.31 41.06 19.23
N MET A 7 19.19 41.51 18.35
CA MET A 7 19.72 40.71 17.26
C MET A 7 20.57 39.54 17.76
N CYS A 8 21.44 39.77 18.77
CA CYS A 8 22.21 38.71 19.39
C CYS A 8 21.30 37.66 20.06
N ALA A 9 20.27 38.11 20.80
CA ALA A 9 19.31 37.20 21.43
C ALA A 9 18.57 36.34 20.39
N THR A 10 18.17 36.91 19.27
CA THR A 10 17.51 36.19 18.16
C THR A 10 18.45 35.17 17.53
N VAL A 11 19.70 35.52 17.27
CA VAL A 11 20.70 34.59 16.71
C VAL A 11 20.95 33.45 17.68
N LEU A 12 21.13 33.70 18.96
CA LEU A 12 21.34 32.67 19.99
C LEU A 12 20.14 31.75 20.13
N SER A 13 18.92 32.25 20.10
CA SER A 13 17.70 31.43 20.16
C SER A 13 17.59 30.54 18.93
N THR A 14 17.91 31.03 17.74
CA THR A 14 17.94 30.29 16.50
C THR A 14 18.98 29.17 16.53
N LEU A 15 20.20 29.46 17.00
CA LEU A 15 21.26 28.45 17.15
C LEU A 15 20.84 27.34 18.13
N ARG A 16 20.29 27.69 19.28
CA ARG A 16 19.77 26.74 20.28
C ARG A 16 18.66 25.85 19.69
N PHE A 17 17.80 26.41 18.86
CA PHE A 17 16.77 25.64 18.16
C PHE A 17 17.40 24.58 17.25
N TYR A 18 18.41 24.94 16.45
CA TYR A 18 19.10 24.00 15.57
C TYR A 18 19.90 22.94 16.34
N ASP A 19 20.57 23.32 17.41
CA ASP A 19 21.32 22.39 18.28
C ASP A 19 20.40 21.35 18.94
N ALA A 20 19.15 21.70 19.22
CA ALA A 20 18.18 20.81 19.82
C ALA A 20 17.51 19.83 18.81
N ILE A 21 17.65 20.03 17.49
CA ILE A 21 17.01 19.20 16.47
C ILE A 21 17.38 17.71 16.60
N PRO A 22 18.65 17.30 16.73
CA PRO A 22 19.00 15.88 16.80
C PRO A 22 18.34 15.17 17.99
N GLU A 23 18.33 15.82 19.16
CA GLU A 23 17.69 15.27 20.36
C GLU A 23 16.17 15.20 20.22
N ASN A 24 15.55 16.25 19.71
CA ASN A 24 14.12 16.31 19.43
C ASN A 24 13.70 15.20 18.46
N LEU A 25 14.47 14.97 17.39
CA LEU A 25 14.21 13.89 16.43
C LEU A 25 14.34 12.53 17.08
N ARG A 26 15.42 12.28 17.85
CA ARG A 26 15.62 11.00 18.53
C ARG A 26 14.42 10.68 19.42
N LYS A 27 14.04 11.63 20.30
CA LYS A 27 12.88 11.49 21.20
C LYS A 27 11.58 11.22 20.42
N ALA A 28 11.31 11.96 19.36
CA ALA A 28 10.12 11.75 18.54
C ALA A 28 10.12 10.36 17.90
N PHE A 29 11.22 9.92 17.29
CA PHE A 29 11.32 8.62 16.65
C PHE A 29 11.22 7.44 17.62
N GLU A 30 11.76 7.56 18.83
CA GLU A 30 11.60 6.52 19.86
C GLU A 30 10.14 6.32 20.25
N LEU A 31 9.40 7.41 20.46
CA LEU A 31 7.97 7.35 20.78
C LEU A 31 7.15 6.81 19.59
N LEU A 32 7.40 7.31 18.40
CA LEU A 32 6.74 6.84 17.18
C LEU A 32 7.01 5.35 16.92
N LYS A 33 8.23 4.89 17.12
CA LYS A 33 8.60 3.47 16.99
C LYS A 33 7.85 2.60 18.01
N ARG A 34 7.77 3.03 19.26
CA ARG A 34 6.98 2.34 20.29
C ARG A 34 5.50 2.27 19.91
N PHE A 35 4.92 3.37 19.47
CA PHE A 35 3.53 3.43 19.04
C PHE A 35 3.27 2.46 17.89
N VAL A 36 4.08 2.50 16.84
CA VAL A 36 3.90 1.64 15.65
C VAL A 36 4.05 0.17 16.00
N SER A 37 4.99 -0.20 16.89
CA SER A 37 5.15 -1.59 17.35
C SER A 37 3.91 -2.06 18.11
N ARG A 38 3.34 -1.25 18.99
CA ARG A 38 2.11 -1.58 19.74
C ARG A 38 0.89 -1.72 18.83
N VAL A 39 0.77 -0.86 17.83
CA VAL A 39 -0.30 -0.93 16.82
C VAL A 39 -0.18 -2.19 15.95
N ASP A 40 1.04 -2.56 15.56
CA ASP A 40 1.31 -3.78 14.80
C ASP A 40 0.95 -5.06 15.60
N GLU A 41 1.26 -5.08 16.91
CA GLU A 41 0.90 -6.18 17.82
C GLU A 41 -0.61 -6.33 17.96
N ALA A 42 -1.35 -5.21 18.03
CA ALA A 42 -2.79 -5.21 18.16
C ALA A 42 -3.52 -5.68 16.89
N ASP A 43 -2.89 -5.59 15.73
CA ASP A 43 -3.45 -5.84 14.37
C ASP A 43 -4.82 -5.16 14.11
N ARG A 44 -5.09 -4.04 14.80
CA ARG A 44 -6.33 -3.27 14.70
C ARG A 44 -6.00 -1.81 14.48
N PHE A 45 -6.70 -1.17 13.51
CA PHE A 45 -6.41 0.18 13.01
C PHE A 45 -7.64 1.10 13.07
N ASP A 46 -8.56 0.85 13.99
CA ASP A 46 -9.69 1.74 14.26
C ASP A 46 -9.36 2.67 15.45
N GLU A 47 -10.04 3.80 15.53
CA GLU A 47 -9.81 4.83 16.56
C GLU A 47 -9.93 4.28 17.99
N TYR A 48 -10.84 3.34 18.22
CA TYR A 48 -11.05 2.72 19.52
C TYR A 48 -9.80 2.00 20.05
N HIS A 49 -9.02 1.41 19.15
CA HIS A 49 -7.81 0.67 19.51
C HIS A 49 -6.56 1.55 19.47
N LEU A 50 -6.52 2.55 18.57
CA LEU A 50 -5.37 3.44 18.42
C LEU A 50 -5.31 4.50 19.53
N LEU A 51 -6.45 5.03 19.95
CA LEU A 51 -6.49 6.09 20.95
C LEU A 51 -5.91 5.67 22.32
N PRO A 52 -6.27 4.52 22.91
CA PRO A 52 -5.64 4.04 24.15
C PRO A 52 -4.11 3.87 24.02
N ILE A 53 -3.63 3.31 22.91
CA ILE A 53 -2.20 3.13 22.66
C ILE A 53 -1.51 4.49 22.52
N ALA A 54 -2.12 5.43 21.81
CA ALA A 54 -1.59 6.79 21.69
C ALA A 54 -1.51 7.49 23.06
N THR A 55 -2.57 7.39 23.87
CA THR A 55 -2.61 7.98 25.21
C THR A 55 -1.57 7.36 26.15
N GLU A 56 -1.37 6.04 26.10
CA GLU A 56 -0.36 5.32 26.88
C GLU A 56 1.07 5.80 26.54
N ILE A 57 1.36 5.99 25.26
CA ILE A 57 2.73 6.26 24.78
C ILE A 57 3.06 7.74 24.78
N PHE A 58 2.15 8.57 24.32
CA PHE A 58 2.35 10.01 24.17
C PHE A 58 1.84 10.80 25.38
N GLY A 59 0.97 10.23 26.18
CA GLY A 59 0.29 10.93 27.29
C GLY A 59 -0.64 12.04 26.78
N THR A 60 -1.05 12.91 27.68
CA THR A 60 -1.79 14.15 27.37
C THR A 60 -0.79 15.27 27.08
N ASN A 61 -0.11 15.20 25.96
CA ASN A 61 0.87 16.23 25.60
C ASN A 61 0.15 17.43 24.96
N SER A 62 0.25 18.59 25.60
CA SER A 62 -0.05 19.86 24.97
C SER A 62 1.22 20.44 24.37
N PHE A 63 1.16 20.86 23.11
CA PHE A 63 2.28 21.53 22.45
C PHE A 63 1.92 23.00 22.25
N PRO A 64 2.81 23.95 22.60
CA PRO A 64 2.65 25.33 22.20
C PRO A 64 2.64 25.42 20.69
N LEU A 65 1.54 25.87 20.13
CA LEU A 65 1.33 25.99 18.70
C LEU A 65 0.69 27.33 18.39
N HIS A 66 1.38 28.15 17.61
CA HIS A 66 0.79 29.38 17.08
C HIS A 66 0.21 29.10 15.68
N THR A 67 -1.08 29.37 15.53
CA THR A 67 -1.80 29.15 14.25
C THR A 67 -2.31 30.46 13.72
N GLU A 68 -2.04 30.77 12.46
CA GLU A 68 -2.56 31.92 11.73
C GLU A 68 -3.10 31.49 10.35
N TYR A 69 -4.07 32.24 9.85
CA TYR A 69 -4.61 32.05 8.51
C TYR A 69 -4.11 33.16 7.59
N ILE A 70 -3.47 32.79 6.50
CA ILE A 70 -2.88 33.71 5.53
C ILE A 70 -3.38 33.41 4.13
N ALA A 71 -3.38 34.44 3.27
CA ALA A 71 -3.67 34.25 1.86
C ALA A 71 -2.38 33.88 1.09
N LEU A 72 -2.38 32.75 0.41
CA LEU A 72 -1.28 32.33 -0.43
C LEU A 72 -1.75 32.08 -1.87
N PRO A 73 -0.86 32.28 -2.89
CA PRO A 73 -1.17 31.89 -4.25
C PRO A 73 -1.45 30.39 -4.35
N LYS A 74 -2.52 29.98 -5.03
CA LYS A 74 -2.91 28.58 -5.23
C LYS A 74 -1.80 27.72 -5.89
N ARG A 75 -1.00 28.35 -6.74
CA ARG A 75 0.20 27.78 -7.37
C ARG A 75 1.24 28.88 -7.51
N ARG A 76 2.51 28.51 -7.70
CA ARG A 76 3.58 29.47 -8.00
C ARG A 76 3.16 30.34 -9.20
N ASN A 77 3.20 31.65 -9.03
CA ASN A 77 2.76 32.67 -10.00
C ASN A 77 1.25 32.73 -10.30
N SER A 78 0.39 32.12 -9.49
CA SER A 78 -1.08 32.26 -9.61
C SER A 78 -1.55 33.57 -9.03
N ARG A 79 -2.48 34.25 -9.69
CA ARG A 79 -3.21 35.41 -9.15
C ARG A 79 -4.36 34.99 -8.22
N ILE A 80 -4.74 33.71 -8.25
CA ILE A 80 -5.80 33.17 -7.39
C ILE A 80 -5.19 32.90 -6.02
N LEU A 81 -5.72 33.54 -4.99
CA LEU A 81 -5.36 33.35 -3.60
C LEU A 81 -6.26 32.30 -2.96
N VAL A 82 -5.70 31.50 -2.07
CA VAL A 82 -6.42 30.56 -1.21
C VAL A 82 -6.03 30.81 0.23
N THR A 83 -6.95 30.56 1.16
CA THR A 83 -6.64 30.59 2.57
C THR A 83 -5.75 29.41 2.94
N ALA A 84 -4.62 29.67 3.55
CA ALA A 84 -3.71 28.67 4.06
C ALA A 84 -3.54 28.83 5.57
N ARG A 85 -3.44 27.71 6.28
CA ARG A 85 -3.12 27.67 7.70
C ARG A 85 -1.59 27.63 7.86
N ARG A 86 -1.01 28.63 8.52
CA ARG A 86 0.40 28.65 8.91
C ARG A 86 0.48 28.23 10.37
N MET A 87 1.34 27.26 10.65
CA MET A 87 1.60 26.80 12.01
C MET A 87 3.08 27.06 12.35
N ALA A 88 3.33 27.69 13.49
CA ALA A 88 4.66 27.91 14.03
C ALA A 88 4.85 27.07 15.30
N PHE A 89 5.98 26.40 15.40
CA PHE A 89 6.32 25.47 16.47
C PHE A 89 7.53 25.96 17.25
N GLU A 90 7.51 25.79 18.55
CA GLU A 90 8.65 26.15 19.42
C GLU A 90 9.76 25.11 19.40
N SER A 91 9.46 23.86 19.00
CA SER A 91 10.42 22.77 18.89
C SER A 91 10.16 21.88 17.68
N TYR A 92 11.21 21.26 17.19
CA TYR A 92 11.09 20.29 16.12
C TYR A 92 10.33 19.02 16.56
N TYR A 93 10.41 18.68 17.84
CA TYR A 93 9.61 17.59 18.43
C TYR A 93 8.11 17.84 18.30
N SER A 94 7.65 19.05 18.68
CA SER A 94 6.23 19.43 18.56
C SER A 94 5.75 19.39 17.09
N PHE A 95 6.59 19.83 16.15
CA PHE A 95 6.29 19.75 14.71
C PHE A 95 6.07 18.31 14.28
N VAL A 96 7.02 17.39 14.56
CA VAL A 96 6.94 15.98 14.12
C VAL A 96 5.72 15.29 14.71
N LEU A 97 5.41 15.49 15.99
CA LEU A 97 4.25 14.87 16.61
C LEU A 97 2.93 15.46 16.11
N THR A 98 2.86 16.76 15.86
CA THR A 98 1.65 17.37 15.29
C THR A 98 1.39 16.83 13.88
N ASP A 99 2.41 16.76 13.02
CA ASP A 99 2.30 16.18 11.67
C ASP A 99 1.85 14.72 11.72
N PHE A 100 2.38 13.95 12.64
CA PHE A 100 1.98 12.56 12.86
C PHE A 100 0.52 12.43 13.28
N PHE A 101 0.05 13.20 14.27
CA PHE A 101 -1.35 13.16 14.72
C PHE A 101 -2.33 13.68 13.68
N GLU A 102 -1.98 14.72 12.93
CA GLU A 102 -2.75 15.18 11.76
C GLU A 102 -2.83 14.06 10.70
N GLY A 103 -1.73 13.34 10.47
CA GLY A 103 -1.70 12.17 9.60
C GLY A 103 -2.64 11.06 10.06
N LEU A 104 -2.64 10.73 11.36
CA LEU A 104 -3.57 9.75 11.94
C LEU A 104 -5.03 10.18 11.75
N HIS A 105 -5.34 11.45 12.00
CA HIS A 105 -6.68 12.01 11.82
C HIS A 105 -7.16 11.87 10.36
N HIS A 106 -6.27 11.97 9.39
CA HIS A 106 -6.55 11.74 7.97
C HIS A 106 -6.48 10.27 7.53
N GLY A 107 -6.33 9.33 8.46
CA GLY A 107 -6.26 7.89 8.17
C GLY A 107 -4.93 7.40 7.61
N HIS A 108 -3.86 8.18 7.79
CA HIS A 108 -2.50 7.80 7.42
C HIS A 108 -1.84 7.02 8.55
N TYR A 109 -2.32 5.80 8.81
CA TYR A 109 -1.79 4.96 9.87
C TYR A 109 -0.44 4.35 9.49
N PRO A 110 0.54 4.37 10.41
CA PRO A 110 1.79 3.66 10.21
C PRO A 110 1.55 2.16 10.29
N ARG A 111 2.17 1.41 9.37
CA ARG A 111 2.02 -0.04 9.31
C ARG A 111 3.31 -0.71 8.86
N ARG A 112 3.53 -1.97 9.29
CA ARG A 112 4.63 -2.79 8.83
C ARG A 112 4.24 -3.56 7.57
N CYS A 113 5.06 -3.49 6.54
CA CYS A 113 4.84 -4.21 5.29
C CYS A 113 4.96 -5.73 5.50
N GLU A 114 3.98 -6.50 5.06
CA GLU A 114 3.98 -7.96 5.21
C GLU A 114 5.14 -8.64 4.44
N VAL A 115 5.70 -7.99 3.40
CA VAL A 115 6.79 -8.51 2.57
C VAL A 115 8.16 -8.07 3.07
N CYS A 116 8.48 -6.77 3.01
CA CYS A 116 9.83 -6.28 3.37
C CYS A 116 10.00 -5.97 4.86
N LYS A 117 8.95 -6.09 5.66
CA LYS A 117 8.93 -5.81 7.10
C LYS A 117 9.30 -4.37 7.49
N GLN A 118 9.44 -3.46 6.53
CA GLN A 118 9.68 -2.04 6.78
C GLN A 118 8.37 -1.31 7.08
N TYR A 119 8.44 -0.26 7.88
CA TYR A 119 7.30 0.59 8.18
C TYR A 119 6.98 1.52 7.01
N PHE A 120 5.69 1.77 6.81
CA PHE A 120 5.18 2.72 5.83
C PHE A 120 3.90 3.39 6.35
N LEU A 121 3.59 4.57 5.83
CA LEU A 121 2.32 5.24 6.10
C LEU A 121 1.28 4.80 5.06
N MET A 122 0.10 4.43 5.55
CA MET A 122 -1.04 4.14 4.67
C MET A 122 -1.46 5.43 3.96
N GLN A 123 -1.80 5.33 2.69
CA GLN A 123 -2.23 6.46 1.86
C GLN A 123 -3.74 6.68 1.89
N SER A 124 -4.48 5.80 2.55
CA SER A 124 -5.92 5.87 2.69
C SER A 124 -6.35 5.06 3.91
N ALA A 125 -7.56 5.33 4.42
CA ALA A 125 -8.17 4.55 5.50
C ALA A 125 -8.44 3.07 5.15
N ARG A 126 -8.27 2.66 3.89
CA ARG A 126 -8.37 1.25 3.50
C ARG A 126 -7.14 0.49 3.94
N ARG A 127 -7.35 -0.66 4.58
CA ARG A 127 -6.27 -1.53 5.05
C ARG A 127 -5.30 -1.89 3.92
N GLN A 128 -4.09 -1.36 4.00
CA GLN A 128 -2.98 -1.66 3.09
C GLN A 128 -2.03 -2.63 3.77
N LYS A 129 -1.70 -3.73 3.10
CA LYS A 129 -0.79 -4.77 3.62
C LYS A 129 0.66 -4.58 3.18
N TYR A 130 0.86 -3.85 2.09
CA TYR A 130 2.16 -3.71 1.42
C TYR A 130 2.50 -2.25 1.20
N CYS A 131 3.76 -1.91 1.40
CA CYS A 131 4.26 -0.55 1.13
C CYS A 131 4.20 -0.22 -0.37
N THR A 132 4.11 1.08 -0.67
CA THR A 132 4.03 1.58 -2.05
C THR A 132 5.42 1.76 -2.67
N TYR A 133 6.43 2.06 -1.85
CA TYR A 133 7.78 2.46 -2.30
C TYR A 133 8.85 1.40 -2.12
N GLY A 134 8.57 0.34 -1.34
CA GLY A 134 9.54 -0.71 -1.07
C GLY A 134 9.62 -1.76 -2.17
N THR A 135 10.79 -2.35 -2.30
CA THR A 135 11.03 -3.54 -3.12
C THR A 135 11.02 -4.79 -2.25
N ALA A 136 10.62 -5.92 -2.83
CA ALA A 136 10.72 -7.21 -2.15
C ALA A 136 12.19 -7.53 -1.86
N PRO A 137 12.49 -8.19 -0.72
CA PRO A 137 13.87 -8.57 -0.39
C PRO A 137 14.44 -9.59 -1.37
N GLU A 138 13.58 -10.42 -1.94
CA GLU A 138 13.96 -11.44 -2.92
C GLU A 138 13.79 -10.94 -4.35
N LEU A 139 14.71 -11.34 -5.24
CA LEU A 139 14.61 -11.08 -6.66
C LEU A 139 13.62 -12.05 -7.31
N TYR A 140 12.78 -11.55 -8.17
CA TYR A 140 11.90 -12.37 -8.99
C TYR A 140 12.46 -12.44 -10.42
N HIS A 141 12.90 -13.64 -10.82
CA HIS A 141 13.62 -13.85 -12.09
C HIS A 141 14.79 -12.89 -12.31
N GLY A 142 15.55 -12.58 -11.24
CA GLY A 142 16.68 -11.65 -11.28
C GLY A 142 16.31 -10.17 -11.22
N GLU A 143 15.03 -9.82 -11.17
CA GLU A 143 14.55 -8.43 -11.11
C GLU A 143 14.03 -8.03 -9.74
N LYS A 144 14.26 -6.77 -9.38
CA LYS A 144 13.63 -6.14 -8.21
C LYS A 144 12.19 -5.78 -8.55
N ILE A 145 11.24 -6.31 -7.79
CA ILE A 145 9.82 -6.01 -7.94
C ILE A 145 9.25 -5.38 -6.66
N SER A 146 8.14 -4.64 -6.78
CA SER A 146 7.49 -4.06 -5.62
C SER A 146 6.93 -5.12 -4.66
N CYS A 147 6.88 -4.81 -3.37
CA CYS A 147 6.32 -5.71 -2.35
C CYS A 147 4.90 -6.18 -2.69
N ARG A 148 4.07 -5.30 -3.23
CA ARG A 148 2.71 -5.65 -3.67
C ARG A 148 2.72 -6.67 -4.81
N ARG A 149 3.58 -6.49 -5.82
CA ARG A 149 3.69 -7.43 -6.95
C ARG A 149 4.20 -8.78 -6.49
N TYR A 150 5.20 -8.81 -5.63
CA TYR A 150 5.74 -10.03 -5.02
C TYR A 150 4.65 -10.81 -4.28
N ALA A 151 3.90 -10.16 -3.39
CA ALA A 151 2.82 -10.79 -2.64
C ALA A 151 1.69 -11.35 -3.55
N ILE A 152 1.35 -10.66 -4.64
CA ILE A 152 0.37 -11.16 -5.62
C ILE A 152 0.89 -12.44 -6.29
N ILE A 153 2.17 -12.49 -6.65
CA ILE A 153 2.79 -13.67 -7.28
C ILE A 153 2.82 -14.83 -6.29
N GLN A 154 3.27 -14.62 -5.05
CA GLN A 154 3.30 -15.65 -4.01
C GLN A 154 1.88 -16.17 -3.69
N GLY A 155 0.93 -15.30 -3.49
CA GLY A 155 -0.45 -15.73 -3.22
C GLY A 155 -1.12 -16.44 -4.41
N LYS A 156 -0.68 -16.20 -5.65
CA LYS A 156 -1.10 -17.02 -6.80
C LYS A 156 -0.44 -18.38 -6.77
N ALA A 157 0.84 -18.46 -6.43
CA ALA A 157 1.57 -19.71 -6.33
C ALA A 157 1.02 -20.63 -5.23
N GLU A 158 0.70 -20.06 -4.06
CA GLU A 158 0.07 -20.78 -2.95
C GLU A 158 -1.31 -21.34 -3.36
N ARG A 159 -2.18 -20.50 -3.88
CA ARG A 159 -3.51 -20.94 -4.37
C ARG A 159 -3.41 -21.99 -5.49
N ALA A 160 -2.36 -21.95 -6.30
CA ALA A 160 -2.13 -22.96 -7.32
C ALA A 160 -1.70 -24.32 -6.73
N LYS A 161 -1.05 -24.33 -5.56
CA LYS A 161 -0.75 -25.56 -4.82
C LYS A 161 -2.00 -26.15 -4.19
N ASP A 162 -2.86 -25.28 -3.62
CA ASP A 162 -4.09 -25.71 -2.95
C ASP A 162 -5.14 -26.25 -3.94
N ASN A 163 -5.23 -25.64 -5.12
CA ASN A 163 -6.16 -26.08 -6.19
C ASN A 163 -5.50 -26.01 -7.57
N PRO A 164 -4.76 -27.07 -7.97
CA PRO A 164 -4.05 -27.12 -9.25
C PRO A 164 -4.98 -27.12 -10.48
N LEU A 165 -6.19 -27.69 -10.35
CA LEU A 165 -7.19 -27.71 -11.43
C LEU A 165 -7.66 -26.28 -11.73
N LYS A 166 -8.04 -25.54 -10.68
CA LYS A 166 -8.43 -24.13 -10.78
C LYS A 166 -7.30 -23.26 -11.31
N ALA A 167 -6.07 -23.51 -10.90
CA ALA A 167 -4.91 -22.75 -11.36
C ALA A 167 -4.64 -22.95 -12.87
N ALA A 168 -4.84 -24.16 -13.40
CA ALA A 168 -4.73 -24.45 -14.82
C ALA A 168 -5.82 -23.71 -15.61
N TYR A 169 -7.06 -23.75 -15.15
CA TYR A 169 -8.18 -23.00 -15.72
C TYR A 169 -7.91 -21.48 -15.76
N ASP A 170 -7.52 -20.90 -14.62
CA ASP A 170 -7.26 -19.44 -14.51
C ASP A 170 -6.13 -19.00 -15.46
N ARG A 171 -5.09 -19.82 -15.61
CA ARG A 171 -3.99 -19.59 -16.56
C ARG A 171 -4.49 -19.61 -18.01
N ARG A 172 -5.35 -20.58 -18.37
CA ARG A 172 -5.93 -20.66 -19.72
C ARG A 172 -6.86 -19.48 -19.99
N CYS A 173 -7.75 -19.12 -19.07
CA CYS A 173 -8.64 -17.97 -19.21
C CYS A 173 -7.87 -16.64 -19.31
N SER A 174 -6.73 -16.52 -18.63
CA SER A 174 -5.85 -15.34 -18.75
C SER A 174 -5.22 -15.25 -20.15
N ALA A 175 -4.80 -16.38 -20.72
CA ALA A 175 -4.27 -16.43 -22.07
C ALA A 175 -5.34 -16.06 -23.12
N ILE A 176 -6.56 -16.59 -23.01
CA ILE A 176 -7.70 -16.26 -23.89
C ILE A 176 -7.99 -14.75 -23.84
N ARG A 177 -8.03 -14.15 -22.65
CA ARG A 177 -8.24 -12.69 -22.49
C ARG A 177 -7.13 -11.87 -23.16
N SER A 178 -5.90 -12.32 -23.04
CA SER A 178 -4.74 -11.66 -23.68
C SER A 178 -4.79 -11.77 -25.20
N GLU A 179 -5.22 -12.93 -25.74
CA GLU A 179 -5.39 -13.14 -27.18
C GLU A 179 -6.54 -12.29 -27.75
N LYS A 180 -7.67 -12.18 -27.01
CA LYS A 180 -8.76 -11.28 -27.35
C LYS A 180 -8.29 -9.82 -27.37
N SER A 181 -7.54 -9.38 -26.35
CA SER A 181 -7.05 -8.00 -26.26
C SER A 181 -6.08 -7.65 -27.40
N ARG A 182 -5.33 -8.62 -27.91
CA ARG A 182 -4.44 -8.47 -29.08
C ARG A 182 -5.16 -8.59 -30.42
N GLY A 183 -6.45 -8.83 -30.44
CA GLY A 183 -7.24 -9.02 -31.66
C GLY A 183 -6.99 -10.34 -32.40
N THR A 184 -6.30 -11.32 -31.77
CA THR A 184 -5.98 -12.62 -32.38
C THR A 184 -7.22 -13.52 -32.49
N ILE A 185 -8.20 -13.32 -31.63
CA ILE A 185 -9.49 -14.02 -31.59
C ILE A 185 -10.65 -13.02 -31.41
N SER A 186 -11.83 -13.36 -31.93
CA SER A 186 -13.03 -12.54 -31.74
C SER A 186 -13.54 -12.55 -30.29
N ALA A 187 -14.37 -11.58 -29.93
CA ALA A 187 -14.97 -11.51 -28.60
C ALA A 187 -15.89 -12.70 -28.33
N GLU A 188 -16.67 -13.09 -29.33
CA GLU A 188 -17.60 -14.23 -29.27
C GLU A 188 -16.84 -15.56 -29.09
N PHE A 189 -15.79 -15.77 -29.89
CA PHE A 189 -14.93 -16.94 -29.75
C PHE A 189 -14.26 -17.02 -28.37
N ALA A 190 -13.75 -15.88 -27.86
CA ALA A 190 -13.15 -15.84 -26.55
C ALA A 190 -14.12 -16.20 -25.42
N GLN A 191 -15.38 -15.78 -25.54
CA GLN A 191 -16.43 -16.14 -24.60
C GLN A 191 -16.74 -17.63 -24.65
N ALA A 192 -16.96 -18.18 -25.85
CA ALA A 192 -17.23 -19.60 -26.05
C ALA A 192 -16.08 -20.49 -25.54
N ALA A 193 -14.83 -20.08 -25.77
CA ALA A 193 -13.64 -20.79 -25.27
C ALA A 193 -13.53 -20.75 -23.74
N GLN A 194 -13.91 -19.64 -23.10
CA GLN A 194 -13.95 -19.55 -21.62
C GLN A 194 -15.06 -20.41 -21.02
N GLU A 195 -16.23 -20.47 -21.66
CA GLU A 195 -17.32 -21.34 -21.23
C GLU A 195 -16.95 -22.82 -21.38
N MET A 196 -16.29 -23.19 -22.47
CA MET A 196 -15.77 -24.53 -22.66
C MET A 196 -14.73 -24.91 -21.59
N ALA A 197 -13.81 -24.03 -21.31
CA ALA A 197 -12.80 -24.22 -20.25
C ALA A 197 -13.46 -24.38 -18.85
N LYS A 198 -14.54 -23.62 -18.59
CA LYS A 198 -15.29 -23.71 -17.34
C LYS A 198 -15.96 -25.08 -17.17
N ARG A 199 -16.62 -25.58 -18.21
CA ARG A 199 -17.25 -26.92 -18.19
C ARG A 199 -16.24 -28.03 -17.93
N ARG A 200 -15.04 -27.91 -18.50
CA ARG A 200 -13.95 -28.87 -18.26
C ARG A 200 -13.45 -28.83 -16.83
N LEU A 201 -13.42 -27.65 -16.21
CA LEU A 201 -13.10 -27.53 -14.78
C LEU A 201 -14.20 -28.20 -13.94
N GLU A 202 -15.47 -27.90 -14.19
CA GLU A 202 -16.61 -28.50 -13.47
C GLU A 202 -16.56 -30.03 -13.59
N GLN A 203 -16.34 -30.55 -14.79
CA GLN A 203 -16.16 -31.98 -15.01
C GLN A 203 -14.96 -32.56 -14.23
N ALA A 204 -13.84 -31.85 -14.18
CA ALA A 204 -12.64 -32.32 -13.48
C ALA A 204 -12.79 -32.25 -11.95
N GLU A 205 -13.68 -31.38 -11.44
CA GLU A 205 -14.03 -31.31 -10.02
C GLU A 205 -14.99 -32.46 -9.60
N GLU A 206 -15.76 -33.01 -10.55
CA GLU A 206 -16.71 -34.11 -10.33
C GLU A 206 -16.08 -35.48 -10.63
N ASP A 207 -15.12 -35.56 -11.60
CA ASP A 207 -14.49 -36.81 -12.06
C ASP A 207 -12.97 -36.80 -11.86
N ASP A 208 -12.52 -37.46 -10.83
CA ASP A 208 -11.12 -37.65 -10.47
C ASP A 208 -10.30 -38.33 -11.56
N ALA A 209 -10.90 -39.26 -12.32
CA ALA A 209 -10.21 -39.95 -13.40
C ALA A 209 -9.94 -38.99 -14.58
N TYR A 210 -10.93 -38.20 -14.96
CA TYR A 210 -10.77 -37.14 -15.95
C TYR A 210 -9.74 -36.07 -15.49
N ALA A 211 -9.80 -35.65 -14.26
CA ALA A 211 -8.85 -34.67 -13.68
C ALA A 211 -7.39 -35.11 -13.82
N LYS A 212 -7.10 -36.41 -13.60
CA LYS A 212 -5.75 -36.98 -13.65
C LYS A 212 -5.26 -37.30 -15.04
N THR A 213 -6.14 -37.61 -15.97
CA THR A 213 -5.75 -38.13 -17.29
C THR A 213 -5.83 -37.10 -18.41
N SER A 214 -6.96 -36.43 -18.57
CA SER A 214 -7.30 -35.68 -19.79
C SER A 214 -7.43 -34.16 -19.59
N TYR A 215 -7.79 -33.71 -18.41
CA TYR A 215 -8.12 -32.31 -18.12
C TYR A 215 -7.05 -31.30 -18.60
N TYR A 216 -5.78 -31.55 -18.25
CA TYR A 216 -4.70 -30.62 -18.60
C TYR A 216 -4.42 -30.60 -20.11
N ALA A 217 -4.55 -31.73 -20.77
CA ALA A 217 -4.41 -31.84 -22.24
C ALA A 217 -5.56 -31.11 -22.94
N ASP A 218 -6.78 -31.26 -22.44
CA ASP A 218 -7.98 -30.63 -22.99
C ASP A 218 -7.92 -29.10 -22.85
N LEU A 219 -7.34 -28.57 -21.78
CA LEU A 219 -7.14 -27.14 -21.59
C LEU A 219 -6.03 -26.53 -22.47
N GLN A 220 -5.24 -27.34 -23.17
CA GLN A 220 -4.26 -26.79 -24.11
C GLN A 220 -4.94 -26.02 -25.24
N ARG A 221 -4.26 -24.97 -25.73
CA ARG A 221 -4.79 -24.03 -26.72
C ARG A 221 -5.38 -24.74 -27.94
N ALA A 222 -4.58 -25.64 -28.54
CA ALA A 222 -4.97 -26.29 -29.77
C ALA A 222 -6.27 -27.10 -29.62
N LYS A 223 -6.37 -27.92 -28.57
CA LYS A 223 -7.53 -28.77 -28.33
C LYS A 223 -8.76 -27.98 -27.89
N LEU A 224 -8.59 -27.05 -26.97
CA LEU A 224 -9.68 -26.18 -26.49
C LEU A 224 -10.30 -25.40 -27.65
N TYR A 225 -9.47 -24.81 -28.51
CA TYR A 225 -9.95 -24.01 -29.64
C TYR A 225 -10.59 -24.86 -30.75
N ALA A 226 -10.02 -26.00 -31.05
CA ALA A 226 -10.63 -26.94 -32.02
C ALA A 226 -12.04 -27.41 -31.58
N ASP A 227 -12.22 -27.68 -30.27
CA ASP A 227 -13.50 -28.10 -29.72
C ASP A 227 -14.47 -26.94 -29.63
N THR A 228 -13.98 -25.71 -29.38
CA THR A 228 -14.80 -24.48 -29.42
C THR A 228 -15.31 -24.20 -30.82
N ASP A 229 -14.45 -24.29 -31.85
CA ASP A 229 -14.84 -24.11 -33.26
C ASP A 229 -15.89 -25.10 -33.70
N LYS A 230 -15.75 -26.36 -33.32
CA LYS A 230 -16.76 -27.42 -33.66
C LYS A 230 -18.13 -27.11 -33.02
N ARG A 231 -18.15 -26.46 -31.90
CA ARG A 231 -19.41 -26.12 -31.18
C ARG A 231 -20.09 -24.85 -31.70
N MET A 232 -19.31 -23.97 -32.30
CA MET A 232 -19.83 -22.70 -32.85
C MET A 232 -20.36 -22.86 -34.28
N LYS A 233 -20.03 -23.98 -34.95
CA LYS A 233 -20.58 -24.38 -36.24
C LYS A 233 -21.87 -25.16 -36.08
#